data_dce53a4125f44edbeeaeb81a638f3948
#
_entry.id   dce53a4125f44edbeeaeb81a638f3948
#
_cell.length_a   1.000
_cell.length_b   1.000
_cell.length_c   1.000
_cell.angle_alpha   90.00
_cell.angle_beta   90.00
_cell.angle_gamma   90.00
#
_symmetry.space_group_name_H-M   'P 1'
#
loop_
_entity.id
_entity.type
_entity.pdbx_description
1 polymer ?
#
loop_
_entity_poly.entity_id
_entity_poly.type
_entity_poly.pdbx_seq_one_letter_code
_entity_poly.pdbx_strand_id
1 'polypeptide(L)'
;MNPFHKTIIGKPKKWLIDAAAEIGLDYSCLSHEVTNHFKNHVSKRHGQGTLSITDKDFEKIPEIIRKPDLAIIGTIREGGVVNVYVKMEPGLTYLYYDEVLDSNRNKVLRGRTFFKIAKPLDMDNLERIVAMNGITDLSRAKKIIAAGGHPGEEA
;
A
#
# COMPACT_ATOMS: atom_id res chain seq x y z
N MET A 1 9.21 11.03 -25.03
CA MET A 1 8.61 9.98 -24.19
C MET A 1 8.59 10.37 -22.74
N ASN A 2 7.52 10.12 -22.08
CA ASN A 2 7.40 10.46 -20.67
C ASN A 2 7.77 9.27 -19.79
N PRO A 3 8.95 9.29 -19.11
CA PRO A 3 9.35 8.20 -18.23
C PRO A 3 8.50 8.10 -16.98
N PHE A 4 7.65 9.09 -16.73
CA PHE A 4 6.79 9.12 -15.54
C PHE A 4 5.33 8.91 -15.92
N HIS A 5 5.12 8.12 -16.99
CA HIS A 5 3.76 7.78 -17.37
C HIS A 5 2.97 7.32 -16.14
N LYS A 6 1.80 7.92 -15.94
CA LYS A 6 0.97 7.69 -14.74
C LYS A 6 -0.28 6.93 -15.14
N THR A 7 -0.65 5.97 -14.31
CA THR A 7 -1.86 5.18 -14.53
C THR A 7 -2.71 5.23 -13.27
N ILE A 8 -3.94 5.70 -13.41
CA ILE A 8 -4.91 5.66 -12.32
C ILE A 8 -5.50 4.26 -12.29
N ILE A 9 -5.44 3.62 -11.11
CA ILE A 9 -5.90 2.24 -10.98
C ILE A 9 -7.16 2.11 -10.13
N GLY A 10 -7.75 3.23 -9.72
CA GLY A 10 -9.04 3.21 -9.06
C GLY A 10 -9.18 4.27 -7.99
N LYS A 11 -10.37 4.37 -7.45
CA LYS A 11 -10.67 5.25 -6.32
C LYS A 11 -10.54 4.47 -5.03
N PRO A 12 -10.19 5.14 -3.91
CA PRO A 12 -10.14 4.47 -2.61
C PRO A 12 -11.50 3.87 -2.25
N LYS A 13 -11.49 2.68 -1.71
CA LYS A 13 -12.71 2.06 -1.20
C LYS A 13 -13.14 2.75 0.08
N LYS A 14 -14.42 2.58 0.41
CA LYS A 14 -14.99 3.21 1.60
C LYS A 14 -14.22 2.86 2.87
N TRP A 15 -13.79 1.62 3.03
CA TRP A 15 -13.06 1.24 4.25
C TRP A 15 -11.77 2.05 4.41
N LEU A 16 -11.10 2.36 3.30
CA LEU A 16 -9.85 3.12 3.35
C LEU A 16 -10.15 4.59 3.67
N ILE A 17 -11.17 5.16 3.03
CA ILE A 17 -11.58 6.53 3.31
C ILE A 17 -11.97 6.68 4.79
N ASP A 18 -12.73 5.72 5.31
CA ASP A 18 -13.15 5.75 6.71
C ASP A 18 -11.98 5.61 7.68
N ALA A 19 -11.05 4.69 7.38
CA ALA A 19 -9.87 4.49 8.21
C ALA A 19 -9.02 5.75 8.28
N ALA A 20 -8.82 6.40 7.14
CA ALA A 20 -8.06 7.65 7.07
C ALA A 20 -8.77 8.76 7.85
N ALA A 21 -10.09 8.84 7.72
CA ALA A 21 -10.86 9.86 8.41
C ALA A 21 -10.73 9.74 9.93
N GLU A 22 -10.66 8.53 10.45
CA GLU A 22 -10.52 8.31 11.89
C GLU A 22 -9.24 8.92 12.45
N ILE A 23 -8.24 9.13 11.62
CA ILE A 23 -6.96 9.71 12.05
C ILE A 23 -6.74 11.10 11.46
N GLY A 24 -7.81 11.72 10.97
CA GLY A 24 -7.76 13.11 10.52
C GLY A 24 -7.30 13.32 9.08
N LEU A 25 -7.32 12.28 8.25
CA LEU A 25 -6.92 12.38 6.85
C LEU A 25 -8.12 12.21 5.93
N ASP A 26 -8.15 12.97 4.85
CA ASP A 26 -9.25 12.90 3.88
C ASP A 26 -8.74 12.31 2.58
N TYR A 27 -9.09 11.05 2.32
CA TYR A 27 -8.69 10.37 1.08
C TYR A 27 -9.81 10.40 0.03
N SER A 28 -10.93 11.07 0.31
CA SER A 28 -12.10 11.00 -0.57
C SER A 28 -11.86 11.59 -1.96
N CYS A 29 -10.93 12.55 -2.07
CA CYS A 29 -10.64 13.20 -3.34
C CYS A 29 -9.40 12.63 -4.04
N LEU A 30 -8.80 11.59 -3.47
CA LEU A 30 -7.58 11.01 -4.03
C LEU A 30 -7.92 9.86 -4.99
N SER A 31 -6.94 9.47 -5.79
CA SER A 31 -7.06 8.29 -6.65
C SER A 31 -5.79 7.47 -6.49
N HIS A 32 -5.92 6.15 -6.57
CA HIS A 32 -4.75 5.28 -6.58
C HIS A 32 -4.03 5.41 -7.90
N GLU A 33 -2.70 5.54 -7.85
CA GLU A 33 -1.89 5.77 -9.05
C GLU A 33 -0.60 4.95 -8.98
N VAL A 34 -0.19 4.42 -10.12
CA VAL A 34 1.15 3.85 -10.29
C VAL A 34 1.82 4.54 -11.46
N THR A 35 3.16 4.56 -11.46
CA THR A 35 3.95 5.20 -12.51
C THR A 35 4.95 4.21 -13.08
N ASN A 36 5.47 4.53 -14.28
CA ASN A 36 6.55 3.72 -14.84
C ASN A 36 7.79 3.77 -13.96
N HIS A 37 8.04 4.92 -13.34
CA HIS A 37 9.15 5.03 -12.40
C HIS A 37 9.01 4.03 -11.25
N PHE A 38 7.82 3.93 -10.67
CA PHE A 38 7.54 2.96 -9.63
C PHE A 38 7.79 1.52 -10.13
N LYS A 39 7.24 1.19 -11.30
CA LYS A 39 7.38 -0.16 -11.84
C LYS A 39 8.85 -0.51 -12.11
N ASN A 40 9.60 0.44 -12.66
CA ASN A 40 11.02 0.23 -12.93
C ASN A 40 11.82 0.07 -11.64
N HIS A 41 11.49 0.88 -10.62
CA HIS A 41 12.14 0.80 -9.32
C HIS A 41 11.91 -0.58 -8.68
N VAL A 42 10.66 -1.03 -8.68
CA VAL A 42 10.31 -2.33 -8.09
C VAL A 42 11.01 -3.47 -8.85
N SER A 43 11.02 -3.41 -10.18
CA SER A 43 11.63 -4.45 -10.99
C SER A 43 13.13 -4.58 -10.75
N LYS A 44 13.80 -3.49 -10.39
CA LYS A 44 15.24 -3.50 -10.13
C LYS A 44 15.58 -3.96 -8.72
N ARG A 45 14.63 -3.94 -7.83
CA ARG A 45 14.87 -4.27 -6.43
C ARG A 45 14.54 -5.72 -6.16
N HIS A 46 15.55 -6.54 -6.21
CA HIS A 46 15.44 -7.93 -5.77
C HIS A 46 15.98 -7.98 -4.35
N GLY A 47 15.15 -7.54 -3.39
CA GLY A 47 15.58 -7.45 -2.02
C GLY A 47 15.92 -8.81 -1.44
N GLN A 48 16.83 -8.83 -0.47
CA GLN A 48 17.14 -10.04 0.26
C GLN A 48 15.93 -10.46 1.07
N GLY A 49 15.62 -11.75 1.04
CA GLY A 49 14.45 -12.26 1.74
C GLY A 49 13.15 -12.04 1.01
N THR A 50 13.19 -11.47 -0.21
CA THR A 50 12.00 -11.30 -1.01
C THR A 50 12.12 -12.12 -2.29
N LEU A 51 10.95 -12.39 -2.90
CA LEU A 51 10.88 -13.06 -4.19
C LEU A 51 10.79 -12.01 -5.29
N SER A 52 11.21 -12.39 -6.51
CA SER A 52 11.16 -11.45 -7.64
C SER A 52 9.73 -11.10 -8.02
N ILE A 53 9.48 -9.83 -8.25
CA ILE A 53 8.18 -9.36 -8.73
C ILE A 53 8.13 -9.49 -10.25
N THR A 54 7.04 -10.08 -10.74
CA THR A 54 6.81 -10.29 -12.17
C THR A 54 5.69 -9.38 -12.66
N ASP A 55 5.49 -9.34 -13.99
CA ASP A 55 4.39 -8.57 -14.56
C ASP A 55 3.03 -9.02 -14.01
N LYS A 56 2.86 -10.32 -13.80
CA LYS A 56 1.62 -10.83 -13.23
C LYS A 56 1.40 -10.35 -11.81
N ASP A 57 2.48 -10.16 -11.07
CA ASP A 57 2.36 -9.65 -9.71
C ASP A 57 1.81 -8.23 -9.72
N PHE A 58 2.26 -7.39 -10.66
CA PHE A 58 1.74 -6.03 -10.76
C PHE A 58 0.23 -6.01 -11.00
N GLU A 59 -0.30 -7.00 -11.70
CA GLU A 59 -1.73 -7.09 -11.96
C GLU A 59 -2.55 -7.34 -10.69
N LYS A 60 -1.92 -7.76 -9.61
CA LYS A 60 -2.61 -8.00 -8.35
C LYS A 60 -2.81 -6.74 -7.51
N ILE A 61 -2.13 -5.65 -7.86
CA ILE A 61 -2.19 -4.42 -7.07
C ILE A 61 -3.63 -3.93 -6.86
N PRO A 62 -4.49 -3.87 -7.88
CA PRO A 62 -5.86 -3.39 -7.65
C PRO A 62 -6.61 -4.20 -6.59
N GLU A 63 -6.44 -5.52 -6.56
CA GLU A 63 -7.08 -6.33 -5.53
C GLU A 63 -6.45 -6.09 -4.16
N ILE A 64 -5.14 -5.93 -4.10
CA ILE A 64 -4.43 -5.72 -2.84
C ILE A 64 -4.91 -4.45 -2.16
N ILE A 65 -5.05 -3.36 -2.92
CA ILE A 65 -5.48 -2.08 -2.33
C ILE A 65 -6.97 -2.06 -2.04
N ARG A 66 -7.74 -2.92 -2.67
CA ARG A 66 -9.19 -2.97 -2.47
C ARG A 66 -9.56 -3.85 -1.29
N LYS A 67 -8.89 -4.99 -1.13
CA LYS A 67 -9.21 -5.98 -0.09
C LYS A 67 -7.96 -6.54 0.57
N PRO A 68 -7.15 -5.72 1.23
CA PRO A 68 -5.99 -6.27 1.93
C PRO A 68 -6.43 -7.09 3.14
N ASP A 69 -5.60 -8.04 3.52
CA ASP A 69 -5.84 -8.82 4.74
C ASP A 69 -5.37 -8.07 5.97
N LEU A 70 -4.31 -7.30 5.83
CA LEU A 70 -3.80 -6.42 6.88
C LEU A 70 -3.48 -5.07 6.24
N ALA A 71 -3.59 -3.99 7.01
CA ALA A 71 -3.21 -2.68 6.50
C ALA A 71 -2.79 -1.76 7.63
N ILE A 72 -1.85 -0.86 7.31
CA ILE A 72 -1.48 0.24 8.21
C ILE A 72 -1.70 1.51 7.41
N ILE A 73 -2.61 2.35 7.89
CA ILE A 73 -3.05 3.54 7.16
C ILE A 73 -2.57 4.79 7.87
N GLY A 74 -1.92 5.68 7.12
CA GLY A 74 -1.54 6.99 7.66
C GLY A 74 -0.28 6.99 8.50
N THR A 75 0.65 6.07 8.25
CA THR A 75 1.93 6.04 8.93
C THR A 75 2.93 7.00 8.26
N ILE A 76 4.11 7.13 8.83
CA ILE A 76 5.11 8.10 8.35
C ILE A 76 6.36 7.38 7.86
N ARG A 77 6.81 7.76 6.67
CA ARG A 77 8.08 7.28 6.11
C ARG A 77 8.76 8.46 5.41
N GLU A 78 9.97 8.78 5.86
CA GLU A 78 10.76 9.87 5.26
C GLU A 78 9.99 11.20 5.20
N GLY A 79 9.19 11.45 6.23
CA GLY A 79 8.43 12.69 6.31
C GLY A 79 7.12 12.70 5.54
N GLY A 80 6.83 11.66 4.76
CA GLY A 80 5.58 11.56 4.02
C GLY A 80 4.59 10.62 4.68
N VAL A 81 3.32 10.79 4.34
CA VAL A 81 2.27 9.90 4.84
C VAL A 81 2.18 8.71 3.90
N VAL A 82 2.25 7.51 4.46
CA VAL A 82 2.36 6.27 3.71
C VAL A 82 1.31 5.28 4.22
N ASN A 83 0.79 4.48 3.32
CA ASN A 83 -0.11 3.38 3.66
C ASN A 83 0.53 2.08 3.23
N VAL A 84 0.33 1.03 4.03
CA VAL A 84 0.86 -0.30 3.74
C VAL A 84 -0.31 -1.26 3.64
N TYR A 85 -0.33 -2.04 2.56
CA TYR A 85 -1.40 -3.01 2.32
C TYR A 85 -0.77 -4.39 2.16
N VAL A 86 -1.35 -5.38 2.81
CA VAL A 86 -0.84 -6.75 2.80
C VAL A 86 -1.93 -7.69 2.29
N LYS A 87 -1.58 -8.52 1.33
CA LYS A 87 -2.47 -9.56 0.82
C LYS A 87 -1.77 -10.90 0.91
N MET A 88 -2.39 -11.83 1.61
CA MET A 88 -1.83 -13.17 1.80
C MET A 88 -2.43 -14.15 0.83
N GLU A 89 -1.58 -14.95 0.21
CA GLU A 89 -1.96 -16.06 -0.67
C GLU A 89 -1.22 -17.31 -0.22
N PRO A 90 -1.66 -18.50 -0.65
CA PRO A 90 -0.96 -19.71 -0.25
C PRO A 90 0.51 -19.64 -0.65
N GLY A 91 1.38 -19.77 0.35
CA GLY A 91 2.82 -19.80 0.13
C GLY A 91 3.50 -18.46 -0.05
N LEU A 92 2.76 -17.34 -0.08
CA LEU A 92 3.41 -16.04 -0.20
C LEU A 92 2.52 -14.90 0.29
N THR A 93 3.16 -13.76 0.58
CA THR A 93 2.47 -12.57 1.05
C THR A 93 2.96 -11.38 0.25
N TYR A 94 2.02 -10.60 -0.27
CA TYR A 94 2.33 -9.35 -0.99
C TYR A 94 2.25 -8.17 -0.04
N LEU A 95 3.19 -7.24 -0.18
CA LEU A 95 3.16 -5.95 0.52
C LEU A 95 3.25 -4.84 -0.51
N TYR A 96 2.35 -3.89 -0.42
CA TYR A 96 2.28 -2.75 -1.32
C TYR A 96 2.22 -1.48 -0.49
N TYR A 97 3.05 -0.51 -0.81
CA TYR A 97 3.13 0.78 -0.11
C TYR A 97 2.73 1.88 -1.07
N ASP A 98 1.86 2.79 -0.64
CA ASP A 98 1.63 4.02 -1.38
C ASP A 98 1.83 5.24 -0.49
N GLU A 99 2.02 6.37 -1.13
CA GLU A 99 2.27 7.64 -0.46
C GLU A 99 1.17 8.62 -0.81
N VAL A 100 0.73 9.39 0.17
CA VAL A 100 -0.26 10.44 -0.03
C VAL A 100 0.42 11.64 -0.67
N LEU A 101 -0.06 12.03 -1.85
CA LEU A 101 0.34 13.27 -2.50
C LEU A 101 -0.93 14.09 -2.68
N ASP A 102 -1.08 15.11 -1.84
CA ASP A 102 -2.28 15.94 -1.83
C ASP A 102 -1.88 17.40 -1.98
N SER A 103 -1.72 17.81 -3.21
CA SER A 103 -1.32 19.16 -3.56
C SER A 103 -2.19 19.64 -4.70
N ASN A 104 -1.97 20.88 -5.14
CA ASN A 104 -2.73 21.42 -6.28
C ASN A 104 -2.52 20.62 -7.56
N ARG A 105 -1.35 19.98 -7.71
CA ARG A 105 -1.03 19.23 -8.93
C ARG A 105 -1.32 17.75 -8.84
N ASN A 106 -1.25 17.19 -7.62
CA ASN A 106 -1.40 15.75 -7.42
C ASN A 106 -2.42 15.50 -6.33
N LYS A 107 -3.41 14.68 -6.65
CA LYS A 107 -4.42 14.24 -5.69
C LYS A 107 -4.46 12.73 -5.76
N VAL A 108 -3.38 12.08 -5.29
CA VAL A 108 -3.20 10.64 -5.51
C VAL A 108 -2.61 9.94 -4.29
N LEU A 109 -2.86 8.65 -4.25
CA LEU A 109 -2.15 7.69 -3.44
C LEU A 109 -1.21 6.96 -4.41
N ARG A 110 0.06 7.36 -4.42
CA ARG A 110 1.01 6.89 -5.44
C ARG A 110 1.82 5.71 -4.94
N GLY A 111 1.86 4.65 -5.74
CA GLY A 111 2.66 3.47 -5.41
C GLY A 111 4.13 3.83 -5.19
N ARG A 112 4.72 3.32 -4.11
CA ARG A 112 6.11 3.60 -3.75
C ARG A 112 6.96 2.36 -3.76
N THR A 113 6.44 1.25 -3.27
CA THR A 113 7.18 0.00 -3.31
C THR A 113 6.21 -1.18 -3.27
N PHE A 114 6.68 -2.31 -3.74
CA PHE A 114 5.88 -3.51 -3.86
C PHE A 114 6.82 -4.71 -3.84
N PHE A 115 6.56 -5.65 -2.93
CA PHE A 115 7.38 -6.85 -2.85
C PHE A 115 6.55 -7.99 -2.29
N LYS A 116 7.08 -9.21 -2.39
CA LYS A 116 6.43 -10.39 -1.82
C LYS A 116 7.44 -11.21 -1.05
N ILE A 117 6.94 -11.90 -0.02
CA ILE A 117 7.77 -12.75 0.82
C ILE A 117 7.09 -14.10 0.97
N ALA A 118 7.88 -15.12 1.30
CA ALA A 118 7.40 -16.51 1.36
C ALA A 118 7.01 -16.88 2.80
N LYS A 119 6.19 -16.05 3.43
CA LYS A 119 5.70 -16.35 4.77
C LYS A 119 4.43 -15.55 5.07
N PRO A 120 3.57 -16.04 5.97
CA PRO A 120 2.42 -15.26 6.41
C PRO A 120 2.84 -14.15 7.35
N LEU A 121 2.00 -13.11 7.45
CA LEU A 121 2.23 -12.00 8.36
C LEU A 121 1.04 -11.83 9.30
N ASP A 122 1.31 -11.58 10.57
CA ASP A 122 0.33 -11.01 11.50
C ASP A 122 0.70 -9.55 11.74
N MET A 123 -0.07 -8.85 12.55
CA MET A 123 0.16 -7.41 12.76
C MET A 123 1.53 -7.14 13.40
N ASP A 124 1.97 -7.98 14.34
CA ASP A 124 3.28 -7.76 14.97
C ASP A 124 4.42 -7.90 13.97
N ASN A 125 4.38 -8.94 13.14
CA ASN A 125 5.39 -9.14 12.10
C ASN A 125 5.35 -8.02 11.09
N LEU A 126 4.16 -7.55 10.72
CA LEU A 126 4.01 -6.45 9.78
C LEU A 126 4.67 -5.19 10.34
N GLU A 127 4.43 -4.87 11.61
CA GLU A 127 5.03 -3.67 12.20
C GLU A 127 6.56 -3.74 12.21
N ARG A 128 7.12 -4.93 12.44
CA ARG A 128 8.56 -5.11 12.36
C ARG A 128 9.10 -4.91 10.95
N ILE A 129 8.41 -5.47 9.97
CA ILE A 129 8.85 -5.36 8.58
C ILE A 129 8.77 -3.91 8.11
N VAL A 130 7.70 -3.19 8.43
CA VAL A 130 7.61 -1.80 8.02
C VAL A 130 8.65 -0.93 8.72
N ALA A 131 8.98 -1.23 9.98
CA ALA A 131 10.05 -0.50 10.67
C ALA A 131 11.38 -0.70 9.96
N MET A 132 11.66 -1.91 9.50
CA MET A 132 12.88 -2.18 8.73
C MET A 132 12.88 -1.48 7.37
N ASN A 133 11.73 -1.09 6.87
CA ASN A 133 11.58 -0.41 5.59
C ASN A 133 11.39 1.10 5.75
N GLY A 134 11.75 1.64 6.91
CA GLY A 134 11.81 3.08 7.09
C GLY A 134 10.56 3.74 7.63
N ILE A 135 9.57 2.96 8.06
CA ILE A 135 8.41 3.53 8.72
C ILE A 135 8.82 3.96 10.12
N THR A 136 8.62 5.24 10.43
CA THR A 136 9.14 5.80 11.67
C THR A 136 8.10 6.14 12.72
N ASP A 137 6.84 6.29 12.33
CA ASP A 137 5.82 6.72 13.27
C ASP A 137 4.50 6.00 12.99
N LEU A 138 4.14 5.11 13.92
CA LEU A 138 2.89 4.36 13.85
C LEU A 138 1.88 4.87 14.88
N SER A 139 2.22 5.91 15.64
CA SER A 139 1.40 6.31 16.80
C SER A 139 -0.01 6.75 16.41
N ARG A 140 -0.16 7.38 15.24
CA ARG A 140 -1.45 7.84 14.76
C ARG A 140 -2.06 6.92 13.69
N ALA A 141 -1.32 5.92 13.26
CA ALA A 141 -1.76 5.09 12.15
C ALA A 141 -2.95 4.23 12.55
N LYS A 142 -3.88 4.05 11.61
CA LYS A 142 -4.99 3.12 11.78
C LYS A 142 -4.51 1.73 11.35
N LYS A 143 -4.55 0.80 12.27
CA LYS A 143 -4.13 -0.58 12.00
C LYS A 143 -5.36 -1.45 11.79
N ILE A 144 -5.41 -2.16 10.68
CA ILE A 144 -6.58 -2.93 10.26
C ILE A 144 -6.18 -4.39 10.07
N ILE A 145 -6.90 -5.27 10.73
CA ILE A 145 -6.79 -6.71 10.51
C ILE A 145 -8.13 -7.16 9.95
N ALA A 146 -8.11 -7.71 8.74
CA ALA A 146 -9.32 -8.21 8.12
C ALA A 146 -9.62 -9.60 8.64
N ALA A 147 -10.75 -9.75 9.31
CA ALA A 147 -11.18 -11.05 9.82
C ALA A 147 -12.48 -11.42 9.14
N GLY A 148 -12.36 -11.89 7.90
CA GLY A 148 -13.54 -12.27 7.13
C GLY A 148 -14.13 -11.13 6.34
N GLY A 149 -13.40 -10.04 6.17
CA GLY A 149 -13.87 -8.92 5.39
C GLY A 149 -13.55 -7.61 6.09
N HIS A 150 -13.58 -6.52 5.34
CA HIS A 150 -13.27 -5.21 5.89
C HIS A 150 -14.54 -4.50 6.31
N PRO A 151 -14.50 -3.76 7.43
CA PRO A 151 -15.60 -2.85 7.75
C PRO A 151 -15.83 -1.91 6.56
N GLY A 152 -17.08 -1.77 6.13
CA GLY A 152 -17.39 -0.91 5.00
C GLY A 152 -17.07 -1.48 3.64
N GLU A 153 -16.68 -2.73 3.56
CA GLU A 153 -16.28 -3.39 2.32
C GLU A 153 -17.46 -3.85 1.48
N GLU A 154 -18.58 -4.05 2.08
CA GLU A 154 -19.74 -4.67 1.46
C GLU A 154 -20.42 -3.82 0.39
N ALA A 155 -19.89 -2.73 0.11
CA ALA A 155 -20.46 -1.84 -0.89
C ALA A 155 -20.48 -2.45 -2.28
#